data_9ea07208dc5bd74bbede048070ee6f6c
#
_entry.id   9ea07208dc5bd74bbede048070ee6f6c
#
_cell.length_a   1.000
_cell.length_b   1.000
_cell.length_c   1.000
_cell.angle_alpha   90.00
_cell.angle_beta   90.00
_cell.angle_gamma   90.00
#
_symmetry.space_group_name_H-M   'P 1'
#
loop_
_entity.id
_entity.type
_entity.pdbx_description
1 polymer ?
#
loop_
_entity_poly.entity_id
_entity_poly.type
_entity_poly.pdbx_seq_one_letter_code
_entity_poly.pdbx_strand_id
1 'polypeptide(L)'
;MTAEPQDQGFPAFYSEAPTIKLRDPLAQFLGAARHGVIEYRYTDVVRLSGHSCPTVAGAYLMALHGLRALYGTEMPVRGDVEVFMRDAPGSGVTGVISSVAQLVTGAAGETGFPGAGQLALFARKNLLVFGADVDGVLGMRRRDTGKAVTVHFDNAVVPWPGEMRPLMTKAFADQANSAELERFAQLWQERVRSMLVEYADNPALVWVSDWQPAP
;
A
#
# COMPACT_ATOMS: atom_id res chain seq x y z
N MET A 1 28.12 -16.13 3.13
CA MET A 1 26.93 -16.57 2.34
C MET A 1 25.72 -16.27 3.20
N THR A 2 25.09 -15.14 3.00
CA THR A 2 23.81 -14.82 3.63
C THR A 2 22.75 -15.52 2.80
N ALA A 3 22.11 -16.55 3.37
CA ALA A 3 20.94 -17.17 2.77
C ALA A 3 19.88 -16.07 2.55
N GLU A 4 19.46 -15.89 1.32
CA GLU A 4 18.26 -15.09 1.05
C GLU A 4 17.10 -15.71 1.86
N PRO A 5 16.26 -14.91 2.50
CA PRO A 5 15.10 -15.46 3.18
C PRO A 5 14.27 -16.16 2.12
N GLN A 6 14.20 -17.49 2.20
CA GLN A 6 13.31 -18.29 1.37
C GLN A 6 11.90 -17.74 1.54
N ASP A 7 11.32 -17.33 0.44
CA ASP A 7 9.96 -16.78 0.38
C ASP A 7 8.99 -17.92 0.66
N GLN A 8 8.67 -18.09 1.96
CA GLN A 8 8.02 -19.26 2.51
C GLN A 8 6.57 -19.36 2.00
N GLY A 9 6.39 -19.99 0.84
CA GLY A 9 5.08 -20.36 0.30
C GLY A 9 4.32 -19.25 -0.44
N PHE A 10 4.94 -18.08 -0.71
CA PHE A 10 4.35 -17.06 -1.56
C PHE A 10 4.66 -17.29 -3.04
N PRO A 11 3.80 -16.84 -3.96
CA PRO A 11 4.09 -16.84 -5.40
C PRO A 11 5.41 -16.14 -5.72
N ALA A 12 6.23 -16.74 -6.58
CA ALA A 12 7.57 -16.24 -6.90
C ALA A 12 7.58 -14.80 -7.44
N PHE A 13 6.54 -14.40 -8.17
CA PHE A 13 6.44 -13.05 -8.75
C PHE A 13 6.35 -11.92 -7.70
N TYR A 14 6.08 -12.23 -6.42
CA TYR A 14 6.09 -11.18 -5.38
C TYR A 14 7.47 -10.55 -5.23
N SER A 15 8.54 -11.29 -5.55
CA SER A 15 9.90 -10.77 -5.56
C SER A 15 10.20 -9.84 -6.74
N GLU A 16 9.37 -9.88 -7.81
CA GLU A 16 9.47 -9.02 -8.98
C GLU A 16 8.77 -7.65 -8.77
N ALA A 17 7.88 -7.57 -7.75
CA ALA A 17 7.21 -6.31 -7.41
C ALA A 17 8.21 -5.25 -6.96
N PRO A 18 7.98 -3.96 -7.28
CA PRO A 18 8.85 -2.88 -6.83
C PRO A 18 8.89 -2.81 -5.30
N THR A 19 10.05 -2.47 -4.73
CA THR A 19 10.22 -2.30 -3.29
C THR A 19 10.06 -0.84 -2.88
N ILE A 20 9.66 -0.60 -1.62
CA ILE A 20 9.52 0.73 -1.04
C ILE A 20 10.56 0.88 0.07
N LYS A 21 11.56 1.73 -0.15
CA LYS A 21 12.58 2.05 0.86
C LYS A 21 12.28 3.40 1.48
N LEU A 22 12.37 3.46 2.81
CA LEU A 22 12.25 4.70 3.56
C LEU A 22 13.21 4.69 4.75
N ARG A 23 13.44 5.87 5.29
CA ARG A 23 14.15 6.03 6.56
C ARG A 23 13.13 6.28 7.67
N ASP A 24 13.16 5.47 8.72
CA ASP A 24 12.37 5.68 9.94
C ASP A 24 13.27 6.24 11.05
N PRO A 25 13.08 7.51 11.44
CA PRO A 25 13.87 8.13 12.51
C PRO A 25 13.72 7.45 13.87
N LEU A 26 12.55 6.88 14.19
CA LEU A 26 12.32 6.13 15.41
C LEU A 26 13.10 4.81 15.40
N ALA A 27 13.07 4.08 14.28
CA ALA A 27 13.84 2.86 14.12
C ALA A 27 15.34 3.11 14.22
N GLN A 28 15.82 4.23 13.70
CA GLN A 28 17.21 4.68 13.85
C GLN A 28 17.54 4.97 15.31
N PHE A 29 16.71 5.75 15.97
CA PHE A 29 16.88 6.18 17.37
C PHE A 29 16.94 4.98 18.33
N LEU A 30 16.08 3.99 18.11
CA LEU A 30 16.00 2.78 18.94
C LEU A 30 16.96 1.65 18.48
N GLY A 31 17.74 1.86 17.42
CA GLY A 31 18.64 0.83 16.89
C GLY A 31 17.95 -0.36 16.23
N ALA A 32 16.65 -0.21 15.88
CA ALA A 32 15.85 -1.28 15.27
C ALA A 32 16.24 -1.56 13.80
N ALA A 33 16.76 -0.55 13.09
CA ALA A 33 17.24 -0.69 11.74
C ALA A 33 18.52 0.14 11.53
N ARG A 34 19.48 -0.41 10.80
CA ARG A 34 20.74 0.28 10.50
C ARG A 34 20.46 1.56 9.72
N HIS A 35 20.89 2.71 10.24
CA HIS A 35 20.58 4.04 9.69
C HIS A 35 19.09 4.36 9.58
N GLY A 36 18.23 3.59 10.25
CA GLY A 36 16.78 3.71 10.16
C GLY A 36 16.18 3.24 8.84
N VAL A 37 16.95 2.65 7.93
CA VAL A 37 16.46 2.24 6.61
C VAL A 37 15.63 0.97 6.73
N ILE A 38 14.38 1.06 6.27
CA ILE A 38 13.43 -0.05 6.18
C ILE A 38 13.05 -0.23 4.70
N GLU A 39 13.07 -1.47 4.24
CA GLU A 39 12.57 -1.85 2.92
C GLU A 39 11.31 -2.66 3.08
N TYR A 40 10.20 -2.16 2.54
CA TYR A 40 8.95 -2.89 2.44
C TYR A 40 8.85 -3.59 1.09
N ARG A 41 8.48 -4.85 1.13
CA ARG A 41 8.18 -5.69 -0.03
C ARG A 41 6.68 -6.00 -0.08
N TYR A 42 6.19 -6.40 -1.23
CA TYR A 42 4.78 -6.77 -1.36
C TYR A 42 4.36 -7.89 -0.39
N THR A 43 5.28 -8.80 -0.07
CA THR A 43 5.06 -9.85 0.94
C THR A 43 4.73 -9.32 2.33
N ASP A 44 5.24 -8.15 2.72
CA ASP A 44 4.92 -7.55 4.02
C ASP A 44 3.46 -7.08 4.07
N VAL A 45 2.97 -6.57 2.94
CA VAL A 45 1.57 -6.17 2.79
C VAL A 45 0.64 -7.37 2.77
N VAL A 46 1.05 -8.47 2.13
CA VAL A 46 0.30 -9.74 2.15
C VAL A 46 0.24 -10.32 3.56
N ARG A 47 1.33 -10.27 4.33
CA ARG A 47 1.34 -10.68 5.75
C ARG A 47 0.41 -9.83 6.61
N LEU A 48 0.37 -8.52 6.35
CA LEU A 48 -0.57 -7.62 7.03
C LEU A 48 -2.03 -7.96 6.72
N SER A 49 -2.33 -8.21 5.44
CA SER A 49 -3.71 -8.36 4.95
C SER A 49 -4.23 -9.80 5.05
N GLY A 50 -3.35 -10.78 5.22
CA GLY A 50 -3.67 -12.22 5.22
C GLY A 50 -4.03 -12.79 3.84
N HIS A 51 -3.98 -11.98 2.79
CA HIS A 51 -4.30 -12.36 1.41
C HIS A 51 -3.67 -11.42 0.39
N SER A 52 -3.71 -11.83 -0.88
CA SER A 52 -3.32 -11.01 -2.02
C SER A 52 -4.49 -10.83 -2.98
N CYS A 53 -4.81 -9.58 -3.30
CA CYS A 53 -5.90 -9.24 -4.22
C CYS A 53 -5.61 -7.92 -4.97
N PRO A 54 -6.39 -7.57 -6.00
CA PRO A 54 -6.22 -6.31 -6.70
C PRO A 54 -6.25 -5.06 -5.80
N THR A 55 -7.05 -5.06 -4.74
CA THR A 55 -7.09 -3.95 -3.77
C THR A 55 -5.79 -3.83 -2.99
N VAL A 56 -5.25 -4.94 -2.49
CA VAL A 56 -3.99 -4.97 -1.74
C VAL A 56 -2.81 -4.56 -2.64
N ALA A 57 -2.78 -5.06 -3.88
CA ALA A 57 -1.78 -4.66 -4.87
C ALA A 57 -1.88 -3.17 -5.22
N GLY A 58 -3.10 -2.67 -5.46
CA GLY A 58 -3.35 -1.26 -5.72
C GLY A 58 -2.94 -0.35 -4.55
N ALA A 59 -3.26 -0.74 -3.32
CA ALA A 59 -2.86 0.00 -2.12
C ALA A 59 -1.33 0.11 -1.99
N TYR A 60 -0.61 -0.97 -2.29
CA TYR A 60 0.84 -0.98 -2.30
C TYR A 60 1.41 -0.04 -3.36
N LEU A 61 0.89 -0.11 -4.60
CA LEU A 61 1.31 0.77 -5.69
C LEU A 61 0.93 2.24 -5.42
N MET A 62 -0.23 2.51 -4.85
CA MET A 62 -0.61 3.88 -4.45
C MET A 62 0.37 4.47 -3.43
N ALA A 63 0.76 3.70 -2.41
CA ALA A 63 1.76 4.14 -1.44
C ALA A 63 3.12 4.41 -2.12
N LEU A 64 3.56 3.53 -3.02
CA LEU A 64 4.79 3.68 -3.78
C LEU A 64 4.79 4.97 -4.62
N HIS A 65 3.76 5.17 -5.44
CA HIS A 65 3.69 6.32 -6.36
C HIS A 65 3.48 7.65 -5.62
N GLY A 66 2.67 7.65 -4.56
CA GLY A 66 2.49 8.83 -3.71
C GLY A 66 3.82 9.26 -3.06
N LEU A 67 4.58 8.31 -2.50
CA LEU A 67 5.90 8.61 -1.94
C LEU A 67 6.90 9.07 -3.01
N ARG A 68 6.94 8.44 -4.18
CA ARG A 68 7.80 8.89 -5.30
C ARG A 68 7.46 10.32 -5.73
N ALA A 69 6.19 10.67 -5.82
CA ALA A 69 5.76 12.01 -6.20
C ALA A 69 6.11 13.06 -5.13
N LEU A 70 5.96 12.72 -3.85
CA LEU A 70 6.29 13.62 -2.76
C LEU A 70 7.80 13.88 -2.61
N TYR A 71 8.62 12.84 -2.74
CA TYR A 71 10.03 12.91 -2.40
C TYR A 71 10.97 12.97 -3.61
N GLY A 72 10.50 12.60 -4.81
CA GLY A 72 11.35 12.57 -6.00
C GLY A 72 12.53 11.61 -5.82
N THR A 73 13.75 12.15 -5.81
CA THR A 73 15.00 11.37 -5.60
C THR A 73 15.41 11.26 -4.13
N GLU A 74 14.74 11.99 -3.21
CA GLU A 74 15.01 11.91 -1.79
C GLU A 74 14.48 10.60 -1.21
N MET A 75 15.11 10.09 -0.15
CA MET A 75 14.60 8.93 0.57
C MET A 75 13.40 9.36 1.44
N PRO A 76 12.22 8.77 1.25
CA PRO A 76 11.05 9.10 2.05
C PRO A 76 11.30 8.88 3.55
N VAL A 77 10.69 9.72 4.38
CA VAL A 77 10.80 9.66 5.84
C VAL A 77 9.51 9.11 6.43
N ARG A 78 9.60 7.94 7.06
CA ARG A 78 8.47 7.28 7.71
C ARG A 78 8.05 8.07 8.95
N GLY A 79 6.76 8.41 9.02
CA GLY A 79 6.17 9.27 10.05
C GLY A 79 6.24 10.76 9.77
N ASP A 80 6.75 11.14 8.61
CA ASP A 80 6.71 12.52 8.14
C ASP A 80 5.72 12.73 6.99
N VAL A 81 4.83 11.76 6.81
CA VAL A 81 3.75 11.80 5.81
C VAL A 81 2.41 11.67 6.53
N GLU A 82 1.52 12.59 6.26
CA GLU A 82 0.10 12.50 6.61
C GLU A 82 -0.65 11.84 5.44
N VAL A 83 -1.62 11.00 5.78
CA VAL A 83 -2.46 10.29 4.82
C VAL A 83 -3.92 10.68 5.04
N PHE A 84 -4.59 11.05 3.97
CA PHE A 84 -5.97 11.50 3.97
C PHE A 84 -6.79 10.56 3.07
N MET A 85 -7.63 9.74 3.68
CA MET A 85 -8.55 8.87 2.94
C MET A 85 -9.80 9.65 2.55
N ARG A 86 -10.22 9.57 1.28
CA ARG A 86 -11.46 10.20 0.82
C ARG A 86 -12.68 9.67 1.57
N ASP A 87 -12.76 8.37 1.71
CA ASP A 87 -13.95 7.72 2.25
C ASP A 87 -13.82 7.42 3.75
N ALA A 88 -14.94 7.12 4.39
CA ALA A 88 -14.98 6.69 5.79
C ALA A 88 -14.31 5.31 5.98
N PRO A 89 -13.77 4.99 7.17
CA PRO A 89 -12.99 3.76 7.40
C PRO A 89 -13.75 2.46 7.12
N GLY A 90 -15.06 2.44 7.30
CA GLY A 90 -15.92 1.29 7.02
C GLY A 90 -16.50 1.26 5.60
N SER A 91 -16.13 2.20 4.74
CA SER A 91 -16.68 2.31 3.38
C SER A 91 -15.89 1.45 2.40
N GLY A 92 -16.55 0.48 1.76
CA GLY A 92 -15.96 -0.35 0.71
C GLY A 92 -14.65 -1.02 1.15
N VAL A 93 -13.56 -0.72 0.44
CA VAL A 93 -12.21 -1.27 0.68
C VAL A 93 -11.26 -0.28 1.37
N THR A 94 -11.77 0.85 1.84
CA THR A 94 -10.99 1.95 2.44
C THR A 94 -10.12 1.47 3.61
N GLY A 95 -10.66 0.60 4.47
CA GLY A 95 -9.92 0.03 5.59
C GLY A 95 -8.70 -0.78 5.16
N VAL A 96 -8.80 -1.55 4.08
CA VAL A 96 -7.66 -2.30 3.53
C VAL A 96 -6.59 -1.35 3.00
N ILE A 97 -7.01 -0.35 2.21
CA ILE A 97 -6.07 0.63 1.61
C ILE A 97 -5.36 1.42 2.71
N SER A 98 -6.10 1.90 3.71
CA SER A 98 -5.53 2.68 4.82
C SER A 98 -4.56 1.87 5.68
N SER A 99 -4.82 0.57 5.91
CA SER A 99 -3.91 -0.31 6.64
C SER A 99 -2.56 -0.47 5.93
N VAL A 100 -2.57 -0.58 4.59
CA VAL A 100 -1.34 -0.64 3.78
C VAL A 100 -0.61 0.70 3.81
N ALA A 101 -1.33 1.81 3.65
CA ALA A 101 -0.75 3.15 3.75
C ALA A 101 -0.11 3.38 5.14
N GLN A 102 -0.78 2.96 6.21
CA GLN A 102 -0.25 3.02 7.59
C GLN A 102 1.00 2.16 7.75
N LEU A 103 1.01 0.92 7.25
CA LEU A 103 2.19 0.05 7.31
C LEU A 103 3.41 0.74 6.71
N VAL A 104 3.27 1.30 5.52
CA VAL A 104 4.38 1.89 4.77
C VAL A 104 4.78 3.24 5.34
N THR A 105 3.85 4.17 5.52
CA THR A 105 4.14 5.56 5.91
C THR A 105 4.30 5.75 7.42
N GLY A 106 3.76 4.85 8.24
CA GLY A 106 3.65 4.99 9.67
C GLY A 106 2.55 5.96 10.12
N ALA A 107 1.78 6.54 9.20
CA ALA A 107 0.65 7.40 9.54
C ALA A 107 -0.45 6.58 10.21
N ALA A 108 -0.84 6.95 11.42
CA ALA A 108 -1.88 6.27 12.18
C ALA A 108 -2.95 7.26 12.64
N GLY A 109 -4.14 6.74 12.95
CA GLY A 109 -5.24 7.51 13.53
C GLY A 109 -4.97 7.90 15.00
N GLU A 110 -6.04 8.12 15.74
CA GLU A 110 -5.98 8.54 17.15
C GLU A 110 -5.31 7.51 18.10
N THR A 111 -5.32 6.23 17.71
CA THR A 111 -4.68 5.13 18.45
C THR A 111 -3.21 4.93 18.10
N GLY A 112 -2.64 5.77 17.23
CA GLY A 112 -1.23 5.71 16.83
C GLY A 112 -0.27 6.02 17.97
N PHE A 113 1.02 5.71 17.75
CA PHE A 113 2.09 6.02 18.70
C PHE A 113 2.10 7.51 19.04
N PRO A 114 1.93 7.89 20.32
CA PRO A 114 1.81 9.29 20.73
C PRO A 114 3.14 10.05 20.70
N GLY A 115 4.25 9.36 20.50
CA GLY A 115 5.59 9.89 20.56
C GLY A 115 6.32 9.55 21.87
N ALA A 116 7.63 9.82 21.90
CA ALA A 116 8.50 9.55 23.02
C ALA A 116 8.86 10.86 23.75
N GLY A 117 8.95 10.77 25.10
CA GLY A 117 9.35 11.88 25.95
C GLY A 117 8.36 13.05 25.97
N GLN A 118 8.74 14.13 26.65
CA GLN A 118 7.88 15.32 26.81
C GLN A 118 7.61 16.06 25.48
N LEU A 119 8.49 15.92 24.51
CA LEU A 119 8.35 16.57 23.20
C LEU A 119 7.57 15.71 22.19
N ALA A 120 7.03 14.55 22.61
CA ALA A 120 6.31 13.62 21.76
C ALA A 120 7.09 13.29 20.45
N LEU A 121 8.40 13.09 20.55
CA LEU A 121 9.25 12.80 19.39
C LEU A 121 8.76 11.55 18.67
N PHE A 122 8.83 11.57 17.34
CA PHE A 122 8.45 10.46 16.48
C PHE A 122 6.95 10.06 16.56
N ALA A 123 6.07 10.97 16.97
CA ALA A 123 4.64 10.69 17.00
C ALA A 123 4.10 10.24 15.64
N ARG A 124 3.21 9.25 15.68
CA ARG A 124 2.51 8.69 14.50
C ARG A 124 0.99 8.92 14.57
N LYS A 125 0.54 9.34 15.74
CA LYS A 125 -0.85 9.60 16.06
C LYS A 125 -1.38 10.76 15.22
N ASN A 126 -2.65 10.64 14.80
CA ASN A 126 -3.39 11.68 14.06
C ASN A 126 -2.75 12.08 12.69
N LEU A 127 -2.01 11.15 12.08
CA LEU A 127 -1.45 11.33 10.73
C LEU A 127 -2.29 10.63 9.65
N LEU A 128 -3.28 9.82 10.04
CA LEU A 128 -4.23 9.16 9.14
C LEU A 128 -5.62 9.69 9.42
N VAL A 129 -6.21 10.33 8.42
CA VAL A 129 -7.52 11.00 8.49
C VAL A 129 -8.46 10.35 7.48
N PHE A 130 -9.74 10.21 7.83
CA PHE A 130 -10.78 9.66 6.96
C PHE A 130 -11.84 10.73 6.66
N GLY A 131 -12.54 10.57 5.53
CA GLY A 131 -13.58 11.49 5.10
C GLY A 131 -13.03 12.85 4.66
N ALA A 132 -11.80 12.86 4.15
CA ALA A 132 -11.15 14.09 3.68
C ALA A 132 -11.66 14.49 2.29
N ASP A 133 -11.63 15.80 2.01
CA ASP A 133 -11.93 16.33 0.69
C ASP A 133 -10.74 16.11 -0.25
N VAL A 134 -10.75 14.94 -0.88
CA VAL A 134 -9.71 14.45 -1.80
C VAL A 134 -10.40 13.92 -3.06
N ASP A 135 -10.00 14.35 -4.23
CA ASP A 135 -10.56 13.89 -5.51
C ASP A 135 -10.04 12.50 -5.93
N GLY A 136 -8.93 12.03 -5.35
CA GLY A 136 -8.37 10.69 -5.53
C GLY A 136 -8.93 9.66 -4.53
N VAL A 137 -8.28 8.50 -4.47
CA VAL A 137 -8.56 7.48 -3.45
C VAL A 137 -8.03 7.93 -2.09
N LEU A 138 -6.84 8.54 -2.09
CA LEU A 138 -6.21 9.12 -0.91
C LEU A 138 -5.35 10.34 -1.28
N GLY A 139 -5.17 11.22 -0.31
CA GLY A 139 -4.18 12.29 -0.33
C GLY A 139 -3.00 11.95 0.55
N MET A 140 -1.82 12.47 0.20
CA MET A 140 -0.61 12.37 1.01
C MET A 140 0.05 13.74 1.10
N ARG A 141 0.52 14.12 2.31
CA ARG A 141 1.21 15.40 2.54
C ARG A 141 2.49 15.20 3.34
N ARG A 142 3.60 15.77 2.87
CA ARG A 142 4.84 15.87 3.64
C ARG A 142 4.68 16.93 4.74
N ARG A 143 5.05 16.59 5.95
CA ARG A 143 4.95 17.50 7.10
C ARG A 143 6.05 18.56 7.11
N ASP A 144 7.23 18.23 6.60
CA ASP A 144 8.41 19.11 6.56
C ASP A 144 8.28 20.22 5.53
N THR A 145 7.74 19.93 4.34
CA THR A 145 7.65 20.88 3.22
C THR A 145 6.23 21.39 2.95
N GLY A 146 5.23 20.65 3.44
CA GLY A 146 3.83 20.91 3.09
C GLY A 146 3.43 20.42 1.70
N LYS A 147 4.37 19.88 0.89
CA LYS A 147 4.04 19.32 -0.43
C LYS A 147 2.99 18.25 -0.30
N ALA A 148 1.94 18.33 -1.10
CA ALA A 148 0.82 17.40 -1.05
C ALA A 148 0.41 16.93 -2.44
N VAL A 149 -0.09 15.69 -2.49
CA VAL A 149 -0.55 15.04 -3.72
C VAL A 149 -1.82 14.23 -3.45
N THR A 150 -2.65 14.06 -4.49
CA THR A 150 -3.69 13.03 -4.51
C THR A 150 -3.22 11.84 -5.32
N VAL A 151 -3.65 10.66 -4.91
CA VAL A 151 -3.33 9.41 -5.57
C VAL A 151 -4.63 8.73 -6.01
N HIS A 152 -4.68 8.40 -7.28
CA HIS A 152 -5.81 7.79 -7.95
C HIS A 152 -5.48 6.35 -8.33
N PHE A 153 -6.52 5.52 -8.46
CA PHE A 153 -6.37 4.11 -8.78
C PHE A 153 -7.55 3.61 -9.60
N ASP A 154 -7.27 3.03 -10.76
CA ASP A 154 -8.25 2.35 -11.59
C ASP A 154 -7.77 0.96 -11.98
N ASN A 155 -8.27 -0.06 -11.31
CA ASN A 155 -7.93 -1.44 -11.61
C ASN A 155 -8.65 -2.02 -12.84
N ALA A 156 -9.58 -1.26 -13.44
CA ALA A 156 -10.28 -1.71 -14.64
C ALA A 156 -9.36 -1.79 -15.86
N VAL A 157 -8.25 -1.04 -15.85
CA VAL A 157 -7.25 -1.06 -16.94
C VAL A 157 -6.48 -2.37 -17.03
N VAL A 158 -6.46 -3.17 -15.97
CA VAL A 158 -5.85 -4.50 -15.99
C VAL A 158 -6.91 -5.54 -16.34
N PRO A 159 -6.76 -6.21 -17.49
CA PRO A 159 -7.79 -7.14 -17.96
C PRO A 159 -8.05 -8.29 -16.98
N TRP A 160 -9.30 -8.73 -16.92
CA TRP A 160 -9.65 -9.99 -16.30
C TRP A 160 -9.43 -11.13 -17.32
N PRO A 161 -8.79 -12.23 -16.93
CA PRO A 161 -8.78 -13.43 -17.76
C PRO A 161 -10.21 -13.86 -18.12
N GLY A 162 -10.44 -14.32 -19.37
CA GLY A 162 -11.78 -14.59 -19.85
C GLY A 162 -12.58 -15.61 -19.02
N GLU A 163 -11.88 -16.59 -18.42
CA GLU A 163 -12.45 -17.61 -17.56
C GLU A 163 -12.77 -17.12 -16.13
N MET A 164 -12.25 -15.97 -15.73
CA MET A 164 -12.29 -15.52 -14.34
C MET A 164 -13.72 -15.29 -13.82
N ARG A 165 -14.56 -14.61 -14.61
CA ARG A 165 -15.92 -14.25 -14.15
C ARG A 165 -16.78 -15.45 -13.81
N PRO A 166 -16.94 -16.48 -14.68
CA PRO A 166 -17.72 -17.65 -14.34
C PRO A 166 -17.15 -18.44 -13.17
N LEU A 167 -15.80 -18.57 -13.05
CA LEU A 167 -15.17 -19.24 -11.93
C LEU A 167 -15.38 -18.48 -10.61
N MET A 168 -15.26 -17.16 -10.63
CA MET A 168 -15.48 -16.31 -9.47
C MET A 168 -16.93 -16.43 -8.97
N THR A 169 -17.92 -16.45 -9.87
CA THR A 169 -19.31 -16.63 -9.50
C THR A 169 -19.54 -17.95 -8.79
N LYS A 170 -18.98 -19.05 -9.31
CA LYS A 170 -19.09 -20.38 -8.67
C LYS A 170 -18.36 -20.45 -7.33
N ALA A 171 -17.13 -19.87 -7.26
CA ALA A 171 -16.33 -19.89 -6.05
C ALA A 171 -17.02 -19.14 -4.89
N PHE A 172 -17.56 -17.96 -5.15
CA PHE A 172 -18.26 -17.18 -4.12
C PHE A 172 -19.65 -17.71 -3.76
N ALA A 173 -20.24 -18.54 -4.61
CA ALA A 173 -21.49 -19.26 -4.31
C ALA A 173 -21.24 -20.62 -3.61
N ASP A 174 -20.00 -20.98 -3.29
CA ASP A 174 -19.61 -22.29 -2.76
C ASP A 174 -20.06 -23.47 -3.66
N GLN A 175 -19.99 -23.25 -4.97
CA GLN A 175 -20.43 -24.21 -6.00
C GLN A 175 -19.27 -24.72 -6.87
N ALA A 176 -18.06 -24.21 -6.65
CA ALA A 176 -16.87 -24.62 -7.40
C ALA A 176 -16.28 -25.90 -6.81
N ASN A 177 -15.91 -26.85 -7.69
CA ASN A 177 -15.12 -28.00 -7.27
C ASN A 177 -13.64 -27.63 -7.05
N SER A 178 -12.85 -28.57 -6.52
CA SER A 178 -11.43 -28.30 -6.17
C SER A 178 -10.59 -27.82 -7.35
N ALA A 179 -10.79 -28.38 -8.55
CA ALA A 179 -10.04 -27.96 -9.74
C ALA A 179 -10.45 -26.54 -10.20
N GLU A 180 -11.73 -26.20 -10.09
CA GLU A 180 -12.24 -24.85 -10.38
C GLU A 180 -11.71 -23.82 -9.37
N LEU A 181 -11.63 -24.16 -8.08
CA LEU A 181 -11.04 -23.30 -7.06
C LEU A 181 -9.53 -23.08 -7.28
N GLU A 182 -8.80 -24.12 -7.63
CA GLU A 182 -7.39 -24.01 -7.98
C GLU A 182 -7.18 -23.10 -9.21
N ARG A 183 -7.97 -23.32 -10.27
CA ARG A 183 -7.91 -22.47 -11.47
C ARG A 183 -8.29 -21.03 -11.17
N PHE A 184 -9.32 -20.80 -10.35
CA PHE A 184 -9.69 -19.48 -9.86
C PHE A 184 -8.52 -18.79 -9.15
N ALA A 185 -7.87 -19.47 -8.22
CA ALA A 185 -6.73 -18.93 -7.48
C ALA A 185 -5.55 -18.58 -8.41
N GLN A 186 -5.25 -19.40 -9.40
CA GLN A 186 -4.21 -19.13 -10.40
C GLN A 186 -4.52 -17.85 -11.19
N LEU A 187 -5.72 -17.75 -11.78
CA LEU A 187 -6.13 -16.58 -12.56
C LEU A 187 -6.19 -15.30 -11.71
N TRP A 188 -6.57 -15.44 -10.44
CA TRP A 188 -6.57 -14.33 -9.49
C TRP A 188 -5.14 -13.79 -9.27
N GLN A 189 -4.18 -14.67 -9.04
CA GLN A 189 -2.79 -14.28 -8.84
C GLN A 189 -2.10 -13.84 -10.14
N GLU A 190 -2.49 -14.37 -11.30
CA GLU A 190 -2.04 -13.86 -12.61
C GLU A 190 -2.40 -12.39 -12.78
N ARG A 191 -3.63 -11.99 -12.43
CA ARG A 191 -4.04 -10.59 -12.50
C ARG A 191 -3.28 -9.70 -11.50
N VAL A 192 -3.06 -10.18 -10.29
CA VAL A 192 -2.24 -9.47 -9.28
C VAL A 192 -0.80 -9.31 -9.80
N ARG A 193 -0.24 -10.35 -10.43
CA ARG A 193 1.08 -10.29 -11.07
C ARG A 193 1.11 -9.20 -12.14
N SER A 194 0.14 -9.18 -13.04
CA SER A 194 0.07 -8.13 -14.07
C SER A 194 0.08 -6.74 -13.45
N MET A 195 -0.70 -6.49 -12.38
CA MET A 195 -0.71 -5.20 -11.70
C MET A 195 0.67 -4.82 -11.13
N LEU A 196 1.34 -5.77 -10.45
CA LEU A 196 2.57 -5.50 -9.70
C LEU A 196 3.84 -5.48 -10.55
N VAL A 197 3.81 -6.14 -11.72
CA VAL A 197 4.99 -6.31 -12.57
C VAL A 197 4.81 -5.58 -13.90
N GLU A 198 3.74 -5.87 -14.63
CA GLU A 198 3.54 -5.36 -15.99
C GLU A 198 2.97 -3.93 -15.99
N TYR A 199 2.07 -3.64 -15.05
CA TYR A 199 1.38 -2.36 -14.93
C TYR A 199 1.89 -1.51 -13.75
N ALA A 200 2.95 -1.93 -13.07
CA ALA A 200 3.42 -1.26 -11.85
C ALA A 200 3.66 0.25 -12.02
N ASP A 201 4.20 0.65 -13.15
CA ASP A 201 4.48 2.05 -13.49
C ASP A 201 3.52 2.61 -14.56
N ASN A 202 2.39 1.94 -14.84
CA ASN A 202 1.42 2.40 -15.81
C ASN A 202 0.54 3.53 -15.21
N PRO A 203 0.59 4.75 -15.79
CA PRO A 203 -0.16 5.89 -15.26
C PRO A 203 -1.68 5.77 -15.43
N ALA A 204 -2.18 4.79 -16.18
CA ALA A 204 -3.61 4.51 -16.22
C ALA A 204 -4.06 3.67 -15.01
N LEU A 205 -3.16 2.87 -14.39
CA LEU A 205 -3.47 2.08 -13.19
C LEU A 205 -3.39 2.92 -11.92
N VAL A 206 -2.27 3.63 -11.74
CA VAL A 206 -2.07 4.57 -10.62
C VAL A 206 -1.50 5.86 -11.17
N TRP A 207 -2.17 6.98 -10.88
CA TRP A 207 -1.64 8.29 -11.21
C TRP A 207 -1.70 9.23 -10.02
N VAL A 208 -0.86 10.24 -10.06
CA VAL A 208 -0.72 11.21 -8.98
C VAL A 208 -0.90 12.62 -9.55
N SER A 209 -1.64 13.46 -8.85
CA SER A 209 -1.80 14.87 -9.16
C SER A 209 -1.45 15.74 -7.94
N ASP A 210 -1.07 16.98 -8.20
CA ASP A 210 -0.85 17.96 -7.13
C ASP A 210 -2.15 18.20 -6.36
N TRP A 211 -2.02 18.35 -5.05
CA TRP A 211 -3.15 18.62 -4.17
C TRP A 211 -2.86 19.80 -3.26
N GLN A 212 -3.86 20.63 -3.07
CA GLN A 212 -3.83 21.70 -2.09
C GLN A 212 -4.93 21.41 -1.05
N PRO A 213 -4.57 20.78 0.08
CA PRO A 213 -5.55 20.58 1.15
C PRO A 213 -6.08 21.93 1.64
N ALA A 214 -7.36 21.97 1.95
CA ALA A 214 -7.94 23.14 2.60
C ALA A 214 -7.18 23.46 3.89
N PRO A 215 -7.02 24.75 4.26
CA PRO A 215 -6.29 25.20 5.44
C PRO A 215 -6.90 24.70 6.74
#